data_f5ab4be2aa023c985a2ca5142d8aca0d
#
_entry.id   f5ab4be2aa023c985a2ca5142d8aca0d
#
_cell.length_a   1.000
_cell.length_b   1.000
_cell.length_c   1.000
_cell.angle_alpha   90.00
_cell.angle_beta   90.00
_cell.angle_gamma   90.00
#
_symmetry.space_group_name_H-M   'P 1'
#
loop_
_entity.id
_entity.type
_entity.pdbx_description
1 polymer ?
#
loop_
_entity_poly.entity_id
_entity_poly.type
_entity_poly.pdbx_seq_one_letter_code
_entity_poly.pdbx_strand_id
1 'polypeptide(L)'
;AQSDIDKAYGLANGYEDGTIGHVELNTKIEDFTAAVGYIKTDKDGGAGSMAEIGDNISPFEDGNYVYEIDAKTIYGSLGYTIADIELGALYGQTKFERDYKEKELNLTVAYSFTDSLEASVLYADIKADKDYGDLDYNKILASVEYSF
;
A
#
# COMPACT_ATOMS: atom_id res chain seq x y z
N ALA A 1 -3.74 -9.91 -11.07
CA ALA A 1 -2.82 -9.66 -12.19
C ALA A 1 -1.76 -10.76 -12.25
N GLN A 2 -1.17 -10.95 -13.40
CA GLN A 2 -0.12 -11.94 -13.66
C GLN A 2 0.97 -11.30 -14.53
N SER A 3 2.22 -11.59 -14.22
CA SER A 3 3.40 -11.20 -14.99
C SER A 3 4.06 -12.47 -15.54
N ASP A 4 4.17 -12.57 -16.86
CA ASP A 4 4.84 -13.68 -17.53
C ASP A 4 6.18 -13.18 -18.09
N ILE A 5 7.25 -13.90 -17.82
CA ILE A 5 8.60 -13.58 -18.26
C ILE A 5 9.03 -14.59 -19.34
N ASP A 6 9.68 -14.10 -20.39
CA ASP A 6 10.29 -15.02 -21.37
C ASP A 6 11.20 -16.01 -20.67
N LYS A 7 10.98 -17.31 -20.90
CA LYS A 7 11.64 -18.39 -20.17
C LYS A 7 13.17 -18.35 -20.32
N ALA A 8 13.68 -17.98 -21.47
CA ALA A 8 15.12 -17.90 -21.71
C ALA A 8 15.72 -16.70 -20.97
N TYR A 9 15.02 -15.57 -20.95
CA TYR A 9 15.42 -14.39 -20.22
C TYR A 9 15.36 -14.61 -18.72
N GLY A 10 14.28 -15.22 -18.21
CA GLY A 10 14.11 -15.55 -16.80
C GLY A 10 15.21 -16.46 -16.28
N LEU A 11 15.51 -17.57 -16.97
CA LEU A 11 16.59 -18.48 -16.60
C LEU A 11 17.97 -17.81 -16.61
N ALA A 12 18.22 -16.89 -17.55
CA ALA A 12 19.50 -16.20 -17.64
C ALA A 12 19.72 -15.15 -16.53
N ASN A 13 18.65 -14.59 -15.96
CA ASN A 13 18.69 -13.48 -15.02
C ASN A 13 18.12 -13.82 -13.61
N GLY A 14 17.64 -15.05 -13.41
CA GLY A 14 17.06 -15.49 -12.15
C GLY A 14 15.68 -14.87 -11.84
N TYR A 15 14.93 -14.48 -12.88
CA TYR A 15 13.56 -13.99 -12.74
C TYR A 15 12.54 -15.09 -12.95
N GLU A 16 11.47 -15.05 -12.21
CA GLU A 16 10.34 -15.98 -12.30
C GLU A 16 9.03 -15.22 -12.60
N ASP A 17 8.05 -15.97 -13.14
CA ASP A 17 6.71 -15.45 -13.34
C ASP A 17 6.11 -15.04 -12.00
N GLY A 18 5.37 -13.94 -11.99
CA GLY A 18 4.76 -13.42 -10.77
C GLY A 18 3.25 -13.30 -10.89
N THR A 19 2.56 -13.45 -9.77
CA THR A 19 1.14 -13.16 -9.66
C THR A 19 0.84 -12.32 -8.42
N ILE A 20 -0.16 -11.45 -8.54
CA ILE A 20 -0.71 -10.70 -7.43
C ILE A 20 -2.23 -10.73 -7.47
N GLY A 21 -2.84 -11.09 -6.34
CA GLY A 21 -4.29 -11.06 -6.12
C GLY A 21 -4.64 -10.06 -5.04
N HIS A 22 -5.68 -9.26 -5.29
CA HIS A 22 -6.20 -8.27 -4.35
C HIS A 22 -7.71 -8.41 -4.22
N VAL A 23 -8.20 -8.42 -3.00
CA VAL A 23 -9.63 -8.37 -2.67
C VAL A 23 -9.82 -7.31 -1.60
N GLU A 24 -10.75 -6.39 -1.84
CA GLU A 24 -11.15 -5.37 -0.89
C GLU A 24 -12.67 -5.32 -0.75
N LEU A 25 -13.13 -5.15 0.47
CA LEU A 25 -14.50 -4.82 0.80
C LEU A 25 -14.53 -3.41 1.39
N ASN A 26 -15.31 -2.55 0.79
CA ASN A 26 -15.47 -1.18 1.26
C ASN A 26 -16.95 -0.83 1.48
N THR A 27 -17.20 0.15 2.32
CA THR A 27 -18.52 0.71 2.59
C THR A 27 -18.42 2.21 2.83
N LYS A 28 -19.49 2.90 2.47
CA LYS A 28 -19.69 4.31 2.79
C LYS A 28 -21.08 4.50 3.40
N ILE A 29 -21.13 5.08 4.60
CA ILE A 29 -22.38 5.40 5.30
C ILE A 29 -22.29 6.86 5.70
N GLU A 30 -23.10 7.70 5.05
CA GLU A 30 -23.06 9.15 5.21
C GLU A 30 -21.64 9.68 4.99
N ASP A 31 -21.06 10.28 6.01
CA ASP A 31 -19.72 10.89 6.00
C ASP A 31 -18.62 9.89 6.43
N PHE A 32 -18.98 8.66 6.77
CA PHE A 32 -18.05 7.62 7.21
C PHE A 32 -17.74 6.63 6.10
N THR A 33 -16.45 6.31 5.93
CA THR A 33 -15.97 5.27 5.02
C THR A 33 -15.17 4.23 5.79
N ALA A 34 -15.26 2.98 5.37
CA ALA A 34 -14.42 1.90 5.91
C ALA A 34 -14.06 0.92 4.79
N ALA A 35 -12.86 0.37 4.85
CA ALA A 35 -12.46 -0.73 3.99
C ALA A 35 -11.64 -1.76 4.75
N VAL A 36 -11.67 -3.01 4.28
CA VAL A 36 -10.76 -4.07 4.68
C VAL A 36 -10.29 -4.79 3.41
N GLY A 37 -9.00 -5.07 3.34
CA GLY A 37 -8.43 -5.69 2.16
C GLY A 37 -7.40 -6.76 2.47
N TYR A 38 -7.20 -7.62 1.47
CA TYR A 38 -6.20 -8.67 1.47
C TYR A 38 -5.50 -8.73 0.12
N ILE A 39 -4.16 -8.70 0.15
CA ILE A 39 -3.31 -8.85 -1.02
C ILE A 39 -2.43 -10.09 -0.82
N LYS A 40 -2.21 -10.83 -1.89
CA LYS A 40 -1.32 -11.98 -1.89
C LYS A 40 -0.52 -12.06 -3.18
N THR A 41 0.78 -12.30 -3.07
CA THR A 41 1.67 -12.57 -4.20
C THR A 41 2.02 -14.04 -4.33
N ASP A 42 2.63 -14.39 -5.46
CA ASP A 42 3.15 -15.74 -5.70
C ASP A 42 4.29 -16.09 -4.74
N LYS A 43 4.42 -17.38 -4.46
CA LYS A 43 5.41 -17.90 -3.50
C LYS A 43 6.84 -18.03 -4.07
N ASP A 44 6.98 -18.01 -5.39
CA ASP A 44 8.26 -18.22 -6.09
C ASP A 44 8.72 -16.90 -6.75
N GLY A 45 7.83 -16.23 -7.49
CA GLY A 45 8.13 -15.00 -8.25
C GLY A 45 7.56 -13.70 -7.64
N GLY A 46 6.87 -13.76 -6.51
CA GLY A 46 6.24 -12.55 -5.93
C GLY A 46 5.24 -11.90 -6.89
N ALA A 47 5.27 -10.58 -6.98
CA ALA A 47 4.49 -9.83 -7.97
C ALA A 47 5.16 -9.76 -9.34
N GLY A 48 6.39 -10.27 -9.48
CA GLY A 48 7.17 -10.19 -10.71
C GLY A 48 7.40 -8.75 -11.17
N SER A 49 7.38 -8.50 -12.46
CA SER A 49 7.58 -7.17 -13.04
C SER A 49 6.49 -6.14 -12.68
N MET A 50 5.38 -6.57 -12.14
CA MET A 50 4.31 -5.66 -11.67
C MET A 50 4.73 -4.82 -10.46
N ALA A 51 5.73 -5.27 -9.70
CA ALA A 51 6.31 -4.48 -8.61
C ALA A 51 6.97 -3.18 -9.10
N GLU A 52 7.47 -3.17 -10.33
CA GLU A 52 8.25 -2.05 -10.89
C GLU A 52 7.47 -1.18 -11.89
N ILE A 53 6.45 -1.72 -12.56
CA ILE A 53 5.83 -1.10 -13.75
C ILE A 53 4.44 -0.51 -13.46
N GLY A 54 4.08 -0.27 -12.23
CA GLY A 54 3.11 0.75 -11.99
C GLY A 54 1.65 0.40 -11.77
N ASP A 55 1.27 -0.83 -11.52
CA ASP A 55 -0.02 -1.08 -10.89
C ASP A 55 0.15 -0.96 -9.36
N ASN A 56 -0.02 0.26 -8.85
CA ASN A 56 0.04 0.47 -7.41
C ASN A 56 -1.20 -0.13 -6.74
N ILE A 57 -1.10 -1.39 -6.36
CA ILE A 57 -2.13 -2.13 -5.61
C ILE A 57 -1.94 -1.93 -4.11
N SER A 58 -0.77 -1.45 -3.67
CA SER A 58 -0.49 -1.19 -2.27
C SER A 58 -1.43 -0.11 -1.74
N PRO A 59 -2.13 -0.34 -0.63
CA PRO A 59 -2.94 0.68 0.03
C PRO A 59 -2.10 1.64 0.88
N PHE A 60 -0.81 1.32 1.10
CA PHE A 60 0.09 2.03 1.98
C PHE A 60 0.82 3.17 1.26
N GLU A 61 1.29 4.13 2.02
CA GLU A 61 2.12 5.22 1.51
C GLU A 61 3.49 4.73 1.01
N ASP A 62 4.12 3.84 1.77
CA ASP A 62 5.39 3.25 1.40
C ASP A 62 5.27 1.77 1.03
N GLY A 63 4.61 0.93 1.82
CA GLY A 63 4.25 -0.46 1.50
C GLY A 63 5.37 -1.28 0.86
N ASN A 64 6.60 -1.21 1.41
CA ASN A 64 7.83 -1.64 0.77
C ASN A 64 7.84 -3.12 0.36
N TYR A 65 7.12 -3.97 1.09
CA TYR A 65 7.18 -5.43 0.92
C TYR A 65 5.87 -6.07 0.42
N VAL A 66 4.90 -5.26 -0.02
CA VAL A 66 3.61 -5.77 -0.52
C VAL A 66 3.77 -6.64 -1.76
N TYR A 67 4.81 -6.40 -2.54
CA TYR A 67 5.09 -7.07 -3.82
C TYR A 67 6.12 -8.21 -3.73
N GLU A 68 6.65 -8.44 -2.52
CA GLU A 68 7.67 -9.46 -2.27
C GLU A 68 7.18 -10.90 -2.50
N ILE A 69 8.12 -11.83 -2.50
CA ILE A 69 7.87 -13.26 -2.62
C ILE A 69 7.04 -13.77 -1.43
N ASP A 70 5.97 -14.53 -1.72
CA ASP A 70 4.99 -15.05 -0.74
C ASP A 70 4.42 -13.98 0.21
N ALA A 71 4.32 -12.73 -0.27
CA ALA A 71 3.76 -11.67 0.53
C ALA A 71 2.25 -11.87 0.76
N LYS A 72 1.83 -11.61 1.98
CA LYS A 72 0.43 -11.66 2.45
C LYS A 72 0.17 -10.40 3.24
N THR A 73 -0.57 -9.49 2.66
CA THR A 73 -0.93 -8.20 3.25
C THR A 73 -2.38 -8.21 3.68
N ILE A 74 -2.63 -7.81 4.91
CA ILE A 74 -3.96 -7.51 5.43
C ILE A 74 -3.99 -6.07 5.92
N TYR A 75 -5.03 -5.34 5.59
CA TYR A 75 -5.18 -3.94 6.00
C TYR A 75 -6.63 -3.57 6.25
N GLY A 76 -6.81 -2.47 6.97
CA GLY A 76 -8.09 -1.82 7.15
C GLY A 76 -7.94 -0.30 7.14
N SER A 77 -8.93 0.39 6.64
CA SER A 77 -8.99 1.84 6.62
C SER A 77 -10.31 2.37 7.13
N LEU A 78 -10.25 3.56 7.69
CA LEU A 78 -11.40 4.34 8.14
C LEU A 78 -11.23 5.76 7.63
N GLY A 79 -12.33 6.37 7.19
CA GLY A 79 -12.39 7.77 6.81
C GLY A 79 -13.62 8.44 7.39
N TYR A 80 -13.51 9.71 7.69
CA TYR A 80 -14.62 10.54 8.16
C TYR A 80 -14.50 11.95 7.62
N THR A 81 -15.59 12.45 7.03
CA THR A 81 -15.68 13.81 6.52
C THR A 81 -16.53 14.64 7.45
N ILE A 82 -16.05 15.81 7.85
CA ILE A 82 -16.80 16.78 8.64
C ILE A 82 -16.60 18.19 8.06
N ALA A 83 -17.66 18.74 7.50
CA ALA A 83 -17.60 19.98 6.71
C ALA A 83 -16.54 19.84 5.59
N ASP A 84 -15.55 20.72 5.58
CA ASP A 84 -14.48 20.76 4.57
C ASP A 84 -13.22 19.98 5.02
N ILE A 85 -13.30 19.20 6.11
CA ILE A 85 -12.18 18.41 6.66
C ILE A 85 -12.42 16.92 6.35
N GLU A 86 -11.41 16.28 5.77
CA GLU A 86 -11.35 14.83 5.62
C GLU A 86 -10.30 14.24 6.56
N LEU A 87 -10.70 13.24 7.32
CA LEU A 87 -9.84 12.48 8.22
C LEU A 87 -9.72 11.05 7.72
N GLY A 88 -8.50 10.53 7.66
CA GLY A 88 -8.21 9.17 7.24
C GLY A 88 -7.27 8.46 8.20
N ALA A 89 -7.51 7.16 8.39
CA ALA A 89 -6.60 6.26 9.08
C ALA A 89 -6.54 4.94 8.32
N LEU A 90 -5.34 4.43 8.06
CA LEU A 90 -5.11 3.12 7.48
C LEU A 90 -4.06 2.40 8.32
N TYR A 91 -4.30 1.14 8.60
CA TYR A 91 -3.32 0.28 9.25
C TYR A 91 -3.32 -1.10 8.60
N GLY A 92 -2.12 -1.65 8.40
CA GLY A 92 -1.99 -3.01 7.92
C GLY A 92 -0.65 -3.65 8.23
N GLN A 93 -0.56 -4.90 7.82
CA GLN A 93 0.63 -5.73 8.00
C GLN A 93 0.85 -6.57 6.75
N THR A 94 2.07 -6.57 6.27
CA THR A 94 2.57 -7.49 5.25
C THR A 94 3.46 -8.53 5.94
N LYS A 95 3.20 -9.81 5.66
CA LYS A 95 4.13 -10.91 5.91
C LYS A 95 4.69 -11.37 4.59
N PHE A 96 5.99 -11.57 4.52
CA PHE A 96 6.68 -11.97 3.30
C PHE A 96 7.85 -12.88 3.68
N GLU A 97 8.47 -13.55 2.74
CA GLU A 97 9.58 -14.48 2.95
C GLU A 97 9.74 -14.98 4.41
N ARG A 98 10.06 -16.17 4.71
CA ARG A 98 10.40 -16.70 6.05
C ARG A 98 9.65 -16.08 7.26
N ASP A 99 8.40 -15.57 7.03
CA ASP A 99 7.56 -14.91 8.05
C ASP A 99 8.05 -13.51 8.53
N TYR A 100 8.93 -12.83 7.82
CA TYR A 100 9.22 -11.42 8.09
C TYR A 100 7.96 -10.57 7.99
N LYS A 101 7.92 -9.47 8.75
CA LYS A 101 6.74 -8.62 8.84
C LYS A 101 7.12 -7.15 8.68
N GLU A 102 6.32 -6.46 7.92
CA GLU A 102 6.23 -5.00 7.91
C GLU A 102 4.84 -4.58 8.37
N LYS A 103 4.77 -3.48 9.11
CA LYS A 103 3.51 -2.84 9.52
C LYS A 103 3.58 -1.39 9.15
N GLU A 104 2.46 -0.85 8.70
CA GLU A 104 2.35 0.57 8.38
C GLU A 104 1.05 1.14 8.93
N LEU A 105 1.17 2.32 9.56
CA LEU A 105 0.06 3.17 9.98
C LEU A 105 0.13 4.47 9.20
N ASN A 106 -0.93 4.80 8.47
CA ASN A 106 -1.09 6.08 7.80
C ASN A 106 -2.23 6.87 8.45
N LEU A 107 -1.97 8.12 8.79
CA LEU A 107 -2.97 9.07 9.27
C LEU A 107 -2.99 10.27 8.34
N THR A 108 -4.17 10.63 7.85
CA THR A 108 -4.35 11.72 6.88
C THR A 108 -5.34 12.74 7.41
N VAL A 109 -5.03 14.00 7.19
CA VAL A 109 -5.96 15.12 7.36
C VAL A 109 -5.89 15.95 6.08
N ALA A 110 -7.03 16.20 5.45
CA ALA A 110 -7.16 17.11 4.32
C ALA A 110 -8.17 18.21 4.63
N TYR A 111 -7.97 19.38 4.04
CA TYR A 111 -8.87 20.53 4.15
C TYR A 111 -9.10 21.16 2.79
N SER A 112 -10.36 21.22 2.37
CA SER A 112 -10.77 21.87 1.13
C SER A 112 -11.09 23.33 1.37
N PHE A 113 -10.20 24.22 0.93
CA PHE A 113 -10.41 25.68 1.04
C PHE A 113 -11.48 26.18 0.08
N THR A 114 -11.54 25.55 -1.09
CA THR A 114 -12.54 25.79 -2.16
C THR A 114 -12.71 24.48 -2.94
N ASP A 115 -13.69 24.44 -3.86
CA ASP A 115 -13.89 23.31 -4.78
C ASP A 115 -12.63 22.98 -5.65
N SER A 116 -11.68 23.90 -5.72
CA SER A 116 -10.48 23.79 -6.55
C SER A 116 -9.16 23.78 -5.77
N LEU A 117 -9.19 24.04 -4.47
CA LEU A 117 -7.96 24.15 -3.66
C LEU A 117 -8.07 23.31 -2.38
N GLU A 118 -7.19 22.36 -2.26
CA GLU A 118 -7.06 21.49 -1.08
C GLU A 118 -5.63 21.50 -0.54
N ALA A 119 -5.48 21.35 0.77
CA ALA A 119 -4.22 21.02 1.41
C ALA A 119 -4.37 19.79 2.28
N SER A 120 -3.35 18.93 2.28
CA SER A 120 -3.35 17.72 3.12
C SER A 120 -2.01 17.51 3.83
N VAL A 121 -2.11 16.76 4.93
CA VAL A 121 -0.97 16.24 5.67
C VAL A 121 -1.19 14.76 5.91
N LEU A 122 -0.19 13.96 5.56
CA LEU A 122 -0.14 12.53 5.84
C LEU A 122 1.04 12.25 6.79
N TYR A 123 0.78 11.47 7.82
CA TYR A 123 1.77 10.86 8.68
C TYR A 123 1.80 9.36 8.45
N ALA A 124 2.96 8.79 8.17
CA ALA A 124 3.19 7.36 8.06
C ALA A 124 4.19 6.89 9.13
N ASP A 125 3.87 5.79 9.80
CA ASP A 125 4.76 5.07 10.75
C ASP A 125 4.98 3.65 10.23
N ILE A 126 6.20 3.36 9.81
CA ILE A 126 6.62 2.09 9.22
C ILE A 126 7.48 1.34 10.21
N LYS A 127 7.19 0.04 10.40
CA LYS A 127 7.95 -0.87 11.28
C LYS A 127 8.16 -2.21 10.62
N ALA A 128 9.41 -2.60 10.46
CA ALA A 128 9.79 -3.87 9.89
C ALA A 128 10.59 -4.73 10.88
N ASP A 129 10.62 -6.04 10.64
CA ASP A 129 11.41 -6.96 11.45
C ASP A 129 12.92 -6.66 11.28
N LYS A 130 13.62 -6.51 12.38
CA LYS A 130 15.03 -6.11 12.44
C LYS A 130 16.00 -7.04 11.71
N ASP A 131 15.62 -8.31 11.57
CA ASP A 131 16.46 -9.30 10.89
C ASP A 131 16.51 -9.12 9.37
N TYR A 132 15.59 -8.30 8.80
CA TYR A 132 15.54 -7.99 7.37
C TYR A 132 16.10 -6.60 7.02
N GLY A 133 16.45 -5.82 7.99
CA GLY A 133 16.95 -4.45 7.88
C GLY A 133 16.22 -3.55 8.86
N ASP A 134 16.91 -2.56 9.36
CA ASP A 134 16.32 -1.60 10.30
C ASP A 134 15.57 -0.53 9.52
N LEU A 135 14.32 -0.84 9.16
CA LEU A 135 13.43 0.03 8.37
C LEU A 135 12.34 0.67 9.24
N ASP A 136 12.61 0.81 10.54
CA ASP A 136 11.71 1.59 11.40
C ASP A 136 11.91 3.08 11.13
N TYR A 137 10.92 3.74 10.57
CA TYR A 137 10.94 5.19 10.33
C TYR A 137 9.56 5.81 10.32
N ASN A 138 9.54 7.13 10.42
CA ASN A 138 8.34 7.94 10.27
C ASN A 138 8.50 8.90 9.10
N LYS A 139 7.40 9.18 8.41
CA LYS A 139 7.34 10.10 7.28
C LYS A 139 6.18 11.06 7.47
N ILE A 140 6.40 12.32 7.14
CA ILE A 140 5.35 13.33 7.06
C ILE A 140 5.40 13.92 5.64
N LEU A 141 4.25 13.89 4.98
CA LEU A 141 4.03 14.54 3.70
C LEU A 141 3.01 15.66 3.87
N ALA A 142 3.29 16.80 3.30
CA ALA A 142 2.33 17.88 3.16
C ALA A 142 2.19 18.20 1.68
N SER A 143 0.96 18.32 1.20
CA SER A 143 0.64 18.66 -0.18
C SER A 143 -0.38 19.78 -0.26
N VAL A 144 -0.32 20.51 -1.37
CA VAL A 144 -1.34 21.47 -1.78
C VAL A 144 -1.66 21.16 -3.23
N GLU A 145 -2.94 20.89 -3.50
CA GLU A 145 -3.45 20.59 -4.83
C GLU A 145 -4.39 21.70 -5.30
N TYR A 146 -4.21 22.12 -6.54
CA TYR A 146 -5.10 23.06 -7.22
C TYR A 146 -5.57 22.48 -8.55
N SER A 147 -6.90 22.34 -8.67
CA SER A 147 -7.58 21.85 -9.89
C SER A 147 -8.17 23.04 -10.67
N PHE A 148 -7.97 23.10 -11.99
CA PHE A 148 -8.47 24.16 -12.88
C PHE A 148 -9.17 23.61 -14.12
#